data_946c43a26301b2c2f4529afaca3280f2
#
_entry.id   946c43a26301b2c2f4529afaca3280f2
#
_cell.length_a   1.000
_cell.length_b   1.000
_cell.length_c   1.000
_cell.angle_alpha   90.00
_cell.angle_beta   90.00
_cell.angle_gamma   90.00
#
_symmetry.space_group_name_H-M   'P 1'
#
loop_
_entity.id
_entity.type
_entity.pdbx_description
1 polymer ?
#
loop_
_entity_poly.entity_id
_entity_poly.type
_entity_poly.pdbx_seq_one_letter_code
_entity_poly.pdbx_strand_id
1 'polypeptide(L)'
;EEVIKIVNGGLKKNLINEKWEVQKKMLSPLIGSNKKEIDDYRQKINKGLDEVISSNIKLDYDNDQIISPPLFELTYTDKDNLEINKKMVKALKKIYQPLNHKIAINNKLNDKIKIGFVSEFFTDHTIGKLFKDLIFSLDLKFFDIVIYHSNKTKKGEIFQEFLNKNRTGFKNEILPNKLID
;
A
#
# COMPACT_ATOMS: atom_id res chain seq x y z
N GLU A 1 -4.77 10.37 -22.10
CA GLU A 1 -6.08 10.44 -22.78
C GLU A 1 -6.49 9.09 -23.39
N GLU A 2 -5.58 8.38 -24.05
CA GLU A 2 -5.85 7.09 -24.71
C GLU A 2 -6.35 6.02 -23.72
N VAL A 3 -5.67 5.87 -22.58
CA VAL A 3 -6.08 4.94 -21.51
C VAL A 3 -7.51 5.22 -21.04
N ILE A 4 -7.88 6.49 -20.88
CA ILE A 4 -9.23 6.87 -20.48
C ILE A 4 -10.26 6.48 -21.53
N LYS A 5 -9.94 6.61 -22.82
CA LYS A 5 -10.83 6.17 -23.93
C LYS A 5 -11.03 4.67 -23.91
N ILE A 6 -9.95 3.90 -23.70
CA ILE A 6 -10.01 2.43 -23.61
C ILE A 6 -10.88 1.99 -22.44
N VAL A 7 -10.64 2.56 -21.25
CA VAL A 7 -11.43 2.26 -20.04
C VAL A 7 -12.90 2.59 -20.25
N ASN A 8 -13.23 3.76 -20.79
CA ASN A 8 -14.60 4.15 -21.06
C ASN A 8 -15.29 3.23 -22.10
N GLY A 9 -14.54 2.80 -23.12
CA GLY A 9 -15.03 1.82 -24.10
C GLY A 9 -15.33 0.47 -23.49
N GLY A 10 -14.46 -0.02 -22.61
CA GLY A 10 -14.64 -1.27 -21.87
C GLY A 10 -15.85 -1.24 -20.91
N LEU A 11 -16.01 -0.15 -20.17
CA LEU A 11 -17.14 0.05 -19.25
C LEU A 11 -18.47 0.07 -20.00
N LYS A 12 -18.56 0.81 -21.12
CA LYS A 12 -19.78 0.86 -21.96
C LYS A 12 -20.20 -0.51 -22.50
N LYS A 13 -19.23 -1.40 -22.72
CA LYS A 13 -19.47 -2.77 -23.22
C LYS A 13 -19.59 -3.81 -22.11
N ASN A 14 -19.58 -3.41 -20.84
CA ASN A 14 -19.54 -4.31 -19.68
C ASN A 14 -18.38 -5.33 -19.72
N LEU A 15 -17.25 -4.95 -20.34
CA LEU A 15 -16.06 -5.80 -20.45
C LEU A 15 -15.13 -5.66 -19.27
N ILE A 16 -15.27 -4.60 -18.47
CA ILE A 16 -14.47 -4.29 -17.27
C ILE A 16 -15.39 -3.88 -16.12
N ASN A 17 -14.92 -4.10 -14.91
CA ASN A 17 -15.68 -3.88 -13.69
C ASN A 17 -15.60 -2.44 -13.14
N GLU A 18 -16.35 -2.15 -12.07
CA GLU A 18 -16.40 -0.84 -11.39
C GLU A 18 -15.03 -0.37 -10.85
N LYS A 19 -14.08 -1.27 -10.61
CA LYS A 19 -12.70 -0.93 -10.24
C LYS A 19 -12.12 0.09 -11.22
N TRP A 20 -12.35 -0.10 -12.51
CA TRP A 20 -11.81 0.78 -13.54
C TRP A 20 -12.47 2.16 -13.57
N GLU A 21 -13.73 2.26 -13.11
CA GLU A 21 -14.36 3.56 -12.89
C GLU A 21 -13.62 4.37 -11.80
N VAL A 22 -13.17 3.70 -10.77
CA VAL A 22 -12.41 4.34 -9.70
C VAL A 22 -10.97 4.58 -10.13
N GLN A 23 -10.31 3.58 -10.75
CA GLN A 23 -8.92 3.67 -11.18
C GLN A 23 -8.67 4.83 -12.14
N LYS A 24 -9.56 5.04 -13.13
CA LYS A 24 -9.42 6.14 -14.10
C LYS A 24 -9.46 7.54 -13.47
N LYS A 25 -10.11 7.69 -12.31
CA LYS A 25 -10.19 8.97 -11.58
C LYS A 25 -8.89 9.31 -10.87
N MET A 26 -8.00 8.32 -10.71
CA MET A 26 -6.70 8.46 -10.06
C MET A 26 -5.53 8.37 -11.06
N LEU A 27 -5.79 8.31 -12.36
CA LEU A 27 -4.72 8.25 -13.36
C LEU A 27 -3.90 9.53 -13.37
N SER A 28 -2.58 9.36 -13.36
CA SER A 28 -1.58 10.40 -13.54
C SER A 28 -0.62 10.02 -14.65
N PRO A 29 0.02 10.96 -15.35
CA PRO A 29 1.17 10.63 -16.17
C PRO A 29 2.31 10.13 -15.29
N LEU A 30 3.18 9.26 -15.82
CA LEU A 30 4.40 8.83 -15.12
C LEU A 30 5.35 10.00 -14.87
N ILE A 31 5.44 10.91 -15.83
CA ILE A 31 6.26 12.12 -15.76
C ILE A 31 5.42 13.27 -16.28
N GLY A 32 5.27 14.33 -15.50
CA GLY A 32 4.63 15.56 -15.95
C GLY A 32 5.59 16.37 -16.81
N SER A 33 5.14 16.82 -17.97
CA SER A 33 5.96 17.57 -18.94
C SER A 33 6.25 18.99 -18.47
N ASN A 34 5.38 19.58 -17.64
CA ASN A 34 5.51 20.93 -17.12
C ASN A 34 4.63 21.13 -15.88
N LYS A 35 4.84 22.26 -15.20
CA LYS A 35 4.12 22.60 -13.97
C LYS A 35 2.60 22.63 -14.15
N LYS A 36 2.12 23.17 -15.27
CA LYS A 36 0.69 23.26 -15.55
C LYS A 36 0.06 21.87 -15.65
N GLU A 37 0.69 20.95 -16.37
CA GLU A 37 0.22 19.57 -16.47
C GLU A 37 0.19 18.89 -15.11
N ILE A 38 1.22 19.11 -14.28
CA ILE A 38 1.26 18.60 -12.89
C ILE A 38 0.08 19.13 -12.08
N ASP A 39 -0.19 20.43 -12.14
CA ASP A 39 -1.31 21.04 -11.40
C ASP A 39 -2.66 20.54 -11.94
N ASP A 40 -2.82 20.39 -13.25
CA ASP A 40 -4.04 19.91 -13.88
C ASP A 40 -4.37 18.48 -13.49
N TYR A 41 -3.42 17.53 -13.53
CA TYR A 41 -3.73 16.16 -13.15
C TYR A 41 -3.91 16.00 -11.63
N ARG A 42 -3.22 16.76 -10.79
CA ARG A 42 -3.48 16.78 -9.34
C ARG A 42 -4.90 17.26 -9.03
N GLN A 43 -5.38 18.28 -9.73
CA GLN A 43 -6.78 18.73 -9.61
C GLN A 43 -7.76 17.63 -10.06
N LYS A 44 -7.47 16.93 -11.17
CA LYS A 44 -8.30 15.81 -11.66
C LYS A 44 -8.37 14.69 -10.64
N ILE A 45 -7.23 14.28 -10.08
CA ILE A 45 -7.19 13.26 -9.02
C ILE A 45 -8.01 13.72 -7.82
N ASN A 46 -7.80 14.95 -7.36
CA ASN A 46 -8.50 15.49 -6.19
C ASN A 46 -10.02 15.50 -6.38
N LYS A 47 -10.50 15.95 -7.55
CA LYS A 47 -11.91 15.89 -7.93
C LYS A 47 -12.42 14.45 -8.04
N GLY A 48 -11.65 13.57 -8.68
CA GLY A 48 -11.99 12.17 -8.80
C GLY A 48 -12.14 11.47 -7.45
N LEU A 49 -11.29 11.82 -6.47
CA LEU A 49 -11.41 11.31 -5.10
C LEU A 49 -12.69 11.80 -4.42
N ASP A 50 -13.11 13.05 -4.61
CA ASP A 50 -14.39 13.56 -4.10
C ASP A 50 -15.58 12.80 -4.68
N GLU A 51 -15.54 12.52 -5.99
CA GLU A 51 -16.56 11.72 -6.65
C GLU A 51 -16.61 10.29 -6.10
N VAL A 52 -15.47 9.64 -5.87
CA VAL A 52 -15.40 8.30 -5.24
C VAL A 52 -15.97 8.32 -3.83
N ILE A 53 -15.61 9.32 -3.00
CA ILE A 53 -16.11 9.46 -1.63
C ILE A 53 -17.63 9.64 -1.62
N SER A 54 -18.18 10.35 -2.59
CA SER A 54 -19.63 10.61 -2.71
C SER A 54 -20.39 9.46 -3.38
N SER A 55 -19.71 8.51 -4.02
CA SER A 55 -20.32 7.39 -4.71
C SER A 55 -20.81 6.29 -3.75
N ASN A 56 -21.63 5.38 -4.30
CA ASN A 56 -22.04 4.15 -3.60
C ASN A 56 -21.20 2.93 -4.04
N ILE A 57 -20.12 3.14 -4.77
CA ILE A 57 -19.25 2.04 -5.24
C ILE A 57 -18.68 1.29 -4.04
N LYS A 58 -18.74 -0.03 -4.10
CA LYS A 58 -18.13 -0.97 -3.19
C LYS A 58 -17.33 -1.98 -3.99
N LEU A 59 -16.09 -2.15 -3.62
CA LEU A 59 -15.19 -3.10 -4.26
C LEU A 59 -14.82 -4.22 -3.30
N ASP A 60 -14.62 -5.40 -3.84
CA ASP A 60 -14.17 -6.55 -3.09
C ASP A 60 -12.64 -6.55 -3.08
N TYR A 61 -12.06 -6.50 -1.88
CA TYR A 61 -10.62 -6.53 -1.69
C TYR A 61 -10.02 -7.90 -2.07
N ASP A 62 -10.81 -8.98 -1.96
CA ASP A 62 -10.33 -10.35 -2.16
C ASP A 62 -10.37 -10.83 -3.64
N ASN A 63 -11.02 -10.10 -4.56
CA ASN A 63 -11.30 -10.56 -5.94
C ASN A 63 -10.61 -9.72 -7.03
N ASP A 64 -9.31 -9.46 -6.91
CA ASP A 64 -8.51 -8.69 -7.89
C ASP A 64 -9.08 -7.29 -8.22
N GLN A 65 -9.89 -6.74 -7.31
CA GLN A 65 -10.46 -5.40 -7.45
C GLN A 65 -9.61 -4.33 -6.74
N ILE A 66 -8.36 -4.65 -6.44
CA ILE A 66 -7.44 -3.72 -5.78
C ILE A 66 -7.10 -2.56 -6.71
N ILE A 67 -7.24 -1.34 -6.19
CA ILE A 67 -6.87 -0.12 -6.90
C ILE A 67 -5.41 0.20 -6.62
N SER A 68 -4.70 0.63 -7.67
CA SER A 68 -3.36 1.17 -7.55
C SER A 68 -3.41 2.71 -7.52
N PRO A 69 -3.32 3.34 -6.34
CA PRO A 69 -3.28 4.79 -6.25
C PRO A 69 -1.92 5.34 -6.72
N PRO A 70 -1.88 6.52 -7.34
CA PRO A 70 -0.67 7.12 -7.92
C PRO A 70 0.24 7.75 -6.85
N LEU A 71 0.54 7.02 -5.78
CA LEU A 71 1.35 7.53 -4.66
C LEU A 71 2.78 7.82 -5.07
N PHE A 72 3.33 6.96 -5.92
CA PHE A 72 4.70 7.08 -6.42
C PHE A 72 4.85 8.29 -7.35
N GLU A 73 3.95 8.44 -8.31
CA GLU A 73 3.96 9.54 -9.27
C GLU A 73 3.80 10.89 -8.59
N LEU A 74 2.98 10.98 -7.55
CA LEU A 74 2.78 12.20 -6.77
C LEU A 74 4.04 12.65 -6.02
N THR A 75 4.96 11.75 -5.68
CA THR A 75 6.21 12.12 -4.97
C THR A 75 7.16 12.94 -5.82
N TYR A 76 7.08 12.81 -7.15
CA TYR A 76 7.95 13.54 -8.09
C TYR A 76 7.43 14.92 -8.50
N THR A 77 6.39 15.42 -7.85
CA THR A 77 5.72 16.66 -8.27
C THR A 77 6.19 17.91 -7.54
N ASP A 78 7.15 17.79 -6.62
CA ASP A 78 7.63 18.87 -5.76
C ASP A 78 6.47 19.65 -5.07
N LYS A 79 5.46 18.91 -4.63
CA LYS A 79 4.26 19.42 -3.97
C LYS A 79 4.00 18.67 -2.68
N ASP A 80 3.43 19.34 -1.70
CA ASP A 80 2.87 18.67 -0.53
C ASP A 80 1.72 17.74 -0.93
N ASN A 81 1.81 16.49 -0.51
CA ASN A 81 0.86 15.43 -0.82
C ASN A 81 -0.05 15.07 0.37
N LEU A 82 0.12 15.72 1.54
CA LEU A 82 -0.58 15.32 2.76
C LEU A 82 -2.10 15.29 2.58
N GLU A 83 -2.68 16.37 2.05
CA GLU A 83 -4.14 16.47 1.93
C GLU A 83 -4.70 15.53 0.85
N ILE A 84 -4.01 15.38 -0.27
CA ILE A 84 -4.43 14.44 -1.32
C ILE A 84 -4.32 12.99 -0.83
N ASN A 85 -3.29 12.65 -0.05
CA ASN A 85 -3.13 11.33 0.53
C ASN A 85 -4.19 11.03 1.61
N LYS A 86 -4.52 11.99 2.48
CA LYS A 86 -5.63 11.86 3.43
C LYS A 86 -6.95 11.58 2.72
N LYS A 87 -7.22 12.33 1.65
CA LYS A 87 -8.43 12.15 0.83
C LYS A 87 -8.45 10.79 0.14
N MET A 88 -7.29 10.32 -0.34
CA MET A 88 -7.13 8.99 -0.94
C MET A 88 -7.45 7.88 0.06
N VAL A 89 -6.90 7.96 1.27
CA VAL A 89 -7.24 7.00 2.35
C VAL A 89 -8.75 7.02 2.66
N LYS A 90 -9.38 8.20 2.70
CA LYS A 90 -10.82 8.32 2.89
C LYS A 90 -11.62 7.64 1.76
N ALA A 91 -11.20 7.84 0.51
CA ALA A 91 -11.81 7.19 -0.65
C ALA A 91 -11.68 5.66 -0.59
N LEU A 92 -10.47 5.16 -0.31
CA LEU A 92 -10.21 3.72 -0.18
C LEU A 92 -11.03 3.08 0.95
N LYS A 93 -11.09 3.72 2.12
CA LYS A 93 -11.94 3.26 3.22
C LYS A 93 -13.44 3.28 2.89
N LYS A 94 -13.88 4.16 2.01
CA LYS A 94 -15.26 4.22 1.55
C LYS A 94 -15.63 3.05 0.66
N ILE A 95 -14.74 2.65 -0.25
CA ILE A 95 -14.98 1.58 -1.22
C ILE A 95 -14.63 0.19 -0.68
N TYR A 96 -13.62 0.07 0.21
CA TYR A 96 -13.21 -1.20 0.81
C TYR A 96 -13.62 -1.29 2.28
N GLN A 97 -14.60 -2.13 2.59
CA GLN A 97 -15.10 -2.31 3.97
C GLN A 97 -14.03 -2.83 4.95
N PRO A 98 -13.16 -3.80 4.58
CA PRO A 98 -12.14 -4.33 5.48
C PRO A 98 -11.19 -3.26 6.03
N LEU A 99 -10.94 -2.18 5.27
CA LEU A 99 -10.05 -1.08 5.70
C LEU A 99 -10.64 -0.21 6.82
N ASN A 100 -11.88 -0.42 7.20
CA ASN A 100 -12.54 0.30 8.30
C ASN A 100 -12.34 -0.39 9.67
N HIS A 101 -11.55 -1.45 9.73
CA HIS A 101 -11.27 -2.14 10.98
C HIS A 101 -10.60 -1.18 11.99
N LYS A 102 -11.20 -1.08 13.20
CA LYS A 102 -10.62 -0.31 14.29
C LYS A 102 -9.73 -1.22 15.11
N ILE A 103 -8.46 -0.92 15.16
CA ILE A 103 -7.52 -1.61 16.02
C ILE A 103 -7.72 -1.08 17.44
N ALA A 104 -8.02 -1.98 18.39
CA ALA A 104 -8.00 -1.63 19.80
C ALA A 104 -6.55 -1.37 20.23
N ILE A 105 -6.22 -0.10 20.44
CA ILE A 105 -4.91 0.27 20.96
C ILE A 105 -4.87 -0.12 22.43
N ASN A 106 -4.10 -1.15 22.74
CA ASN A 106 -3.85 -1.53 24.13
C ASN A 106 -2.70 -0.66 24.66
N ASN A 107 -3.03 0.40 25.38
CA ASN A 107 -2.08 1.35 25.96
C ASN A 107 -1.32 0.80 27.19
N LYS A 108 -1.19 -0.51 27.35
CA LYS A 108 -0.27 -1.04 28.36
C LYS A 108 1.14 -0.59 28.01
N LEU A 109 1.71 0.24 28.86
CA LEU A 109 3.14 0.57 28.82
C LEU A 109 3.90 -0.76 28.92
N ASN A 110 4.48 -1.17 27.81
CA ASN A 110 5.43 -2.26 27.80
C ASN A 110 6.82 -1.67 28.08
N ASP A 111 7.66 -2.41 28.77
CA ASP A 111 9.04 -2.02 29.05
C ASP A 111 9.86 -1.84 27.74
N LYS A 112 9.38 -2.40 26.64
CA LYS A 112 10.01 -2.33 25.32
C LYS A 112 9.09 -1.76 24.26
N ILE A 113 9.69 -1.04 23.31
CA ILE A 113 9.00 -0.53 22.13
C ILE A 113 8.77 -1.69 21.15
N LYS A 114 7.52 -1.94 20.78
CA LYS A 114 7.17 -2.95 19.77
C LYS A 114 7.32 -2.38 18.36
N ILE A 115 8.13 -3.05 17.54
CA ILE A 115 8.35 -2.67 16.12
C ILE A 115 7.97 -3.85 15.23
N GLY A 116 7.06 -3.61 14.28
CA GLY A 116 6.72 -4.55 13.23
C GLY A 116 7.35 -4.15 11.90
N PHE A 117 8.09 -5.05 11.28
CA PHE A 117 8.60 -4.90 9.92
C PHE A 117 7.79 -5.77 8.98
N VAL A 118 7.15 -5.16 7.98
CA VAL A 118 6.26 -5.84 7.04
C VAL A 118 6.83 -5.71 5.64
N SER A 119 7.14 -6.80 4.98
CA SER A 119 7.54 -6.81 3.57
C SER A 119 7.42 -8.19 2.96
N GLU A 120 6.99 -8.26 1.70
CA GLU A 120 7.12 -9.48 0.89
C GLU A 120 8.55 -9.69 0.39
N PHE A 121 9.41 -8.68 0.50
CA PHE A 121 10.77 -8.67 -0.04
C PHE A 121 11.86 -8.96 0.99
N PHE A 122 11.53 -9.46 2.18
CA PHE A 122 12.54 -9.97 3.13
C PHE A 122 13.08 -11.33 2.68
N THR A 123 13.66 -11.33 1.49
CA THR A 123 14.25 -12.46 0.77
C THR A 123 15.56 -12.00 0.13
N ASP A 124 16.11 -12.76 -0.82
CA ASP A 124 17.31 -12.39 -1.59
C ASP A 124 17.12 -11.18 -2.52
N HIS A 125 15.99 -10.51 -2.36
CA HIS A 125 15.68 -9.25 -3.03
C HIS A 125 16.53 -8.10 -2.45
N THR A 126 16.70 -7.01 -3.21
CA THR A 126 17.45 -5.81 -2.80
C THR A 126 16.97 -5.25 -1.46
N ILE A 127 15.65 -5.24 -1.20
CA ILE A 127 15.07 -4.79 0.08
C ILE A 127 15.56 -5.66 1.24
N GLY A 128 15.54 -7.00 1.08
CA GLY A 128 16.04 -7.92 2.08
C GLY A 128 17.54 -7.68 2.37
N LYS A 129 18.33 -7.52 1.32
CA LYS A 129 19.79 -7.26 1.43
C LYS A 129 20.11 -5.94 2.14
N LEU A 130 19.37 -4.88 1.83
CA LEU A 130 19.62 -3.55 2.41
C LEU A 130 19.17 -3.45 3.87
N PHE A 131 18.03 -4.05 4.22
CA PHE A 131 17.41 -3.80 5.52
C PHE A 131 17.68 -4.88 6.57
N LYS A 132 18.16 -6.09 6.19
CA LYS A 132 18.39 -7.16 7.17
C LYS A 132 19.34 -6.74 8.28
N ASP A 133 20.48 -6.15 7.92
CA ASP A 133 21.52 -5.81 8.91
C ASP A 133 21.07 -4.64 9.80
N LEU A 134 20.35 -3.68 9.25
CA LEU A 134 19.69 -2.62 10.04
C LEU A 134 18.72 -3.23 11.07
N ILE A 135 17.83 -4.13 10.63
CA ILE A 135 16.87 -4.79 11.51
C ILE A 135 17.59 -5.62 12.58
N PHE A 136 18.61 -6.38 12.18
CA PHE A 136 19.35 -7.27 13.09
C PHE A 136 20.24 -6.52 14.09
N SER A 137 20.59 -5.24 13.81
CA SER A 137 21.37 -4.40 14.71
C SER A 137 20.57 -3.73 15.82
N LEU A 138 19.23 -3.81 15.76
CA LEU A 138 18.37 -3.22 16.78
C LEU A 138 18.58 -3.90 18.14
N ASP A 139 18.75 -3.11 19.20
CA ASP A 139 18.99 -3.63 20.55
C ASP A 139 17.70 -4.19 21.17
N LEU A 140 17.66 -5.51 21.33
CA LEU A 140 16.54 -6.24 21.92
C LEU A 140 16.28 -5.92 23.41
N LYS A 141 17.16 -5.14 24.07
CA LYS A 141 16.88 -4.61 25.40
C LYS A 141 15.78 -3.55 25.36
N PHE A 142 15.72 -2.77 24.27
CA PHE A 142 14.77 -1.66 24.10
C PHE A 142 13.62 -2.01 23.15
N PHE A 143 13.79 -3.00 22.27
CA PHE A 143 12.83 -3.30 21.21
C PHE A 143 12.34 -4.74 21.26
N ASP A 144 11.02 -4.92 21.10
CA ASP A 144 10.40 -6.18 20.72
C ASP A 144 10.13 -6.15 19.21
N ILE A 145 10.79 -7.03 18.47
CA ILE A 145 10.79 -6.99 17.00
C ILE A 145 9.95 -8.13 16.44
N VAL A 146 9.02 -7.80 15.56
CA VAL A 146 8.22 -8.77 14.80
C VAL A 146 8.47 -8.56 13.31
N ILE A 147 8.85 -9.62 12.61
CA ILE A 147 9.01 -9.64 11.16
C ILE A 147 7.79 -10.31 10.55
N TYR A 148 7.06 -9.59 9.72
CA TYR A 148 5.91 -10.09 9.00
C TYR A 148 6.30 -10.42 7.56
N HIS A 149 6.22 -11.70 7.22
CA HIS A 149 6.52 -12.21 5.89
C HIS A 149 5.24 -12.44 5.07
N SER A 150 5.31 -12.20 3.77
CA SER A 150 4.30 -12.67 2.84
C SER A 150 4.37 -14.19 2.68
N ASN A 151 3.22 -14.82 2.54
CA ASN A 151 3.14 -16.28 2.26
C ASN A 151 3.74 -16.65 0.89
N LYS A 152 3.87 -15.67 -0.03
CA LYS A 152 4.42 -15.85 -1.39
C LYS A 152 5.95 -16.00 -1.41
N THR A 153 6.66 -15.63 -0.33
CA THR A 153 8.10 -15.36 -0.33
C THR A 153 8.95 -16.31 0.53
N LYS A 154 8.55 -17.56 0.67
CA LYS A 154 9.22 -18.55 1.55
C LYS A 154 10.54 -19.12 0.98
N LYS A 155 11.33 -18.33 0.23
CA LYS A 155 12.55 -18.83 -0.43
C LYS A 155 13.73 -17.88 -0.28
N GLY A 156 14.95 -18.43 -0.25
CA GLY A 156 16.20 -17.69 -0.27
C GLY A 156 16.96 -17.70 1.05
N GLU A 157 18.26 -17.43 0.99
CA GLU A 157 19.17 -17.43 2.14
C GLU A 157 18.78 -16.35 3.16
N ILE A 158 18.48 -15.16 2.70
CA ILE A 158 18.08 -14.03 3.57
C ILE A 158 16.78 -14.35 4.33
N PHE A 159 15.81 -14.98 3.67
CA PHE A 159 14.61 -15.43 4.37
C PHE A 159 14.93 -16.44 5.48
N GLN A 160 15.84 -17.38 5.22
CA GLN A 160 16.31 -18.31 6.25
C GLN A 160 17.05 -17.60 7.38
N GLU A 161 17.85 -16.57 7.09
CA GLU A 161 18.48 -15.75 8.12
C GLU A 161 17.44 -15.11 9.06
N PHE A 162 16.37 -14.52 8.52
CA PHE A 162 15.27 -13.98 9.33
C PHE A 162 14.61 -15.06 10.20
N LEU A 163 14.34 -16.22 9.65
CA LEU A 163 13.75 -17.34 10.42
C LEU A 163 14.70 -17.84 11.53
N ASN A 164 15.99 -17.90 11.26
CA ASN A 164 16.99 -18.34 12.25
C ASN A 164 17.10 -17.35 13.41
N LYS A 165 16.93 -16.05 13.16
CA LYS A 165 16.89 -15.00 14.20
C LYS A 165 15.72 -15.16 15.17
N ASN A 166 14.64 -15.87 14.79
CA ASN A 166 13.52 -16.14 15.68
C ASN A 166 13.95 -16.79 17.01
N ARG A 167 15.05 -17.55 16.98
CA ARG A 167 15.64 -18.19 18.17
C ARG A 167 16.37 -17.21 19.12
N THR A 168 16.62 -15.99 18.67
CA THR A 168 17.40 -14.96 19.38
C THR A 168 16.57 -13.76 19.86
N GLY A 169 15.23 -13.85 19.83
CA GLY A 169 14.33 -12.81 20.33
C GLY A 169 13.56 -12.02 19.27
N PHE A 170 13.76 -12.31 17.99
CA PHE A 170 12.88 -11.83 16.91
C PHE A 170 11.71 -12.80 16.73
N LYS A 171 10.51 -12.28 16.59
CA LYS A 171 9.36 -13.07 16.16
C LYS A 171 9.24 -12.98 14.64
N ASN A 172 8.96 -14.13 14.01
CA ASN A 172 8.62 -14.17 12.59
C ASN A 172 7.18 -14.65 12.45
N GLU A 173 6.36 -13.88 11.75
CA GLU A 173 4.98 -14.20 11.47
C GLU A 173 4.75 -14.21 9.95
N ILE A 174 4.01 -15.20 9.47
CA ILE A 174 3.66 -15.30 8.07
C ILE A 174 2.23 -14.80 7.93
N LEU A 175 2.08 -13.68 7.25
CA LEU A 175 0.77 -13.10 6.99
C LEU A 175 0.02 -13.97 5.97
N PRO A 176 -1.27 -14.24 6.18
CA PRO A 176 -2.08 -14.90 5.16
C PRO A 176 -2.16 -14.05 3.90
N ASN A 177 -2.29 -14.69 2.73
CA ASN A 177 -2.30 -14.01 1.43
C ASN A 177 -3.31 -12.85 1.34
N LYS A 178 -4.42 -12.97 2.06
CA LYS A 178 -5.50 -11.96 2.11
C LYS A 178 -5.15 -10.63 2.79
N LEU A 179 -3.98 -10.50 3.41
CA LEU A 179 -3.56 -9.27 4.12
C LEU A 179 -2.48 -8.49 3.38
N ILE A 180 -1.95 -9.02 2.26
CA ILE A 180 -0.76 -8.47 1.59
C ILE A 180 -1.04 -8.15 0.10
N ASP A 181 -2.14 -8.60 -0.44
CA ASP A 181 -2.55 -8.30 -1.84
C ASP A 181 -3.17 -6.93 -1.99
#